data_ba97d5a4c947c3789d4f5098c161f04c
#
_entry.id   ba97d5a4c947c3789d4f5098c161f04c
#
_cell.length_a   1.000
_cell.length_b   1.000
_cell.length_c   1.000
_cell.angle_alpha   90.00
_cell.angle_beta   90.00
_cell.angle_gamma   90.00
#
_symmetry.space_group_name_H-M   'P 1'
#
loop_
_entity.id
_entity.type
_entity.pdbx_description
1 polymer ?
#
loop_
_entity_poly.entity_id
_entity_poly.type
_entity_poly.pdbx_seq_one_letter_code
_entity_poly.pdbx_strand_id
1 'polypeptide(L)'
;GTGPYAVVRNNQNQLKIHAFEDYFGYRALIDEVNVWVLPEISEEPNGGLTLQGNTESEKAVESRLEEGCYYLLFDSRSPLGANDAVRRWLSYLFQPANLLYHAGEHYQGNWFPAYGLLPRWHHASNHACEKPAGLETVTLTYYRDHVEHRVIGGIMRDLLAAHQVKLEIQELEYDAWHRGEVVSDIWLNSVNFTLPIEFSLFAYLYEVPLIQRCIPIDWQADACRWRAGEFNPATWSQRLLAGQHIVPLIHHWLMIQGQRSMRGVR
;
A
#
# COMPACT_ATOMS: atom_id res chain seq x y z
N GLY A 1 21.73 12.96 0.25
CA GLY A 1 20.61 13.16 1.18
C GLY A 1 20.86 14.32 2.13
N THR A 2 19.81 14.84 2.72
CA THR A 2 19.87 15.99 3.64
C THR A 2 19.66 15.55 5.11
N GLY A 3 19.72 14.25 5.39
CA GLY A 3 19.49 13.69 6.71
C GLY A 3 20.80 13.49 7.52
N PRO A 4 20.68 13.21 8.85
CA PRO A 4 21.83 13.04 9.75
C PRO A 4 22.54 11.69 9.59
N TYR A 5 22.12 10.84 8.66
CA TYR A 5 22.72 9.56 8.35
C TYR A 5 23.08 9.42 6.88
N ALA A 6 24.18 8.73 6.61
CA ALA A 6 24.62 8.34 5.28
C ALA A 6 24.42 6.82 5.10
N VAL A 7 23.99 6.40 3.91
CA VAL A 7 23.82 4.99 3.57
C VAL A 7 25.18 4.39 3.23
N VAL A 8 25.56 3.34 3.95
CA VAL A 8 26.79 2.56 3.70
C VAL A 8 26.50 1.35 2.83
N ARG A 9 25.36 0.70 3.08
CA ARG A 9 24.90 -0.46 2.32
C ARG A 9 23.38 -0.44 2.22
N ASN A 10 22.87 -0.73 1.04
CA ASN A 10 21.45 -0.96 0.80
C ASN A 10 21.29 -2.05 -0.25
N ASN A 11 20.79 -3.20 0.17
CA ASN A 11 20.47 -4.33 -0.71
C ASN A 11 19.22 -5.08 -0.18
N GLN A 12 18.83 -6.15 -0.83
CA GLN A 12 17.62 -6.90 -0.48
C GLN A 12 17.59 -7.45 0.96
N ASN A 13 18.75 -7.68 1.57
CA ASN A 13 18.86 -8.33 2.87
C ASN A 13 19.32 -7.39 3.98
N GLN A 14 19.88 -6.22 3.65
CA GLN A 14 20.49 -5.34 4.64
C GLN A 14 20.46 -3.87 4.22
N LEU A 15 20.00 -3.02 5.13
CA LEU A 15 20.29 -1.59 5.11
C LEU A 15 21.26 -1.29 6.25
N LYS A 16 22.42 -0.69 5.92
CA LYS A 16 23.37 -0.17 6.89
C LYS A 16 23.53 1.32 6.68
N ILE A 17 23.31 2.08 7.75
CA ILE A 17 23.51 3.52 7.76
C ILE A 17 24.46 3.90 8.91
N HIS A 18 25.21 4.97 8.74
CA HIS A 18 26.06 5.54 9.78
C HIS A 18 25.79 7.05 9.95
N ALA A 19 26.11 7.58 11.12
CA ALA A 19 26.03 9.00 11.39
C ALA A 19 26.88 9.77 10.37
N PHE A 20 26.29 10.82 9.78
CA PHE A 20 26.95 11.65 8.80
C PHE A 20 27.66 12.82 9.52
N GLU A 21 29.00 12.79 9.56
CA GLU A 21 29.79 13.75 10.32
C GLU A 21 29.68 15.19 9.79
N ASP A 22 29.52 15.35 8.47
CA ASP A 22 29.36 16.65 7.81
C ASP A 22 27.89 17.12 7.74
N TYR A 23 27.01 16.54 8.56
CA TYR A 23 25.63 16.97 8.60
C TYR A 23 25.50 18.41 9.12
N PHE A 24 24.74 19.24 8.43
CA PHE A 24 24.59 20.66 8.74
C PHE A 24 23.83 20.96 10.06
N GLY A 25 23.14 19.98 10.64
CA GLY A 25 22.44 20.07 11.92
C GLY A 25 23.21 19.35 13.04
N TYR A 26 22.49 18.92 14.07
CA TYR A 26 23.10 18.16 15.16
C TYR A 26 23.46 16.75 14.68
N ARG A 27 24.69 16.32 14.97
CA ARG A 27 25.12 14.95 14.71
C ARG A 27 24.18 13.94 15.37
N ALA A 28 23.88 12.87 14.68
CA ALA A 28 23.09 11.77 15.24
C ALA A 28 23.79 11.14 16.45
N LEU A 29 23.04 10.82 17.49
CA LEU A 29 23.56 10.21 18.72
C LEU A 29 23.91 8.72 18.56
N ILE A 30 23.26 8.06 17.61
CA ILE A 30 23.54 6.66 17.27
C ILE A 30 24.53 6.65 16.10
N ASP A 31 25.68 6.05 16.30
CA ASP A 31 26.75 6.05 15.30
C ASP A 31 26.41 5.19 14.08
N GLU A 32 25.77 4.04 14.29
CA GLU A 32 25.49 3.08 13.24
C GLU A 32 24.15 2.37 13.49
N VAL A 33 23.38 2.17 12.41
CA VAL A 33 22.15 1.36 12.42
C VAL A 33 22.27 0.29 11.33
N ASN A 34 22.06 -0.95 11.73
CA ASN A 34 21.96 -2.10 10.82
C ASN A 34 20.52 -2.63 10.85
N VAL A 35 19.86 -2.63 9.71
CA VAL A 35 18.55 -3.24 9.51
C VAL A 35 18.74 -4.48 8.63
N TRP A 36 18.29 -5.61 9.12
CA TRP A 36 18.31 -6.88 8.40
C TRP A 36 16.92 -7.28 7.99
N VAL A 37 16.76 -7.65 6.73
CA VAL A 37 15.53 -8.26 6.22
C VAL A 37 15.69 -9.77 6.30
N LEU A 38 14.95 -10.41 7.20
CA LEU A 38 15.01 -11.86 7.44
C LEU A 38 13.67 -12.45 6.97
N PRO A 39 13.69 -13.43 6.05
CA PRO A 39 12.45 -14.00 5.50
C PRO A 39 11.63 -14.80 6.52
N GLU A 40 12.32 -15.43 7.48
CA GLU A 40 11.70 -16.15 8.61
C GLU A 40 12.59 -16.00 9.84
N ILE A 41 12.00 -15.58 10.95
CA ILE A 41 12.69 -15.53 12.25
C ILE A 41 12.06 -16.62 13.13
N SER A 42 12.78 -17.71 13.34
CA SER A 42 12.38 -18.75 14.29
C SER A 42 12.71 -18.41 15.74
N GLU A 43 13.66 -17.50 15.97
CA GLU A 43 14.07 -17.01 17.28
C GLU A 43 14.39 -15.51 17.21
N GLU A 44 14.02 -14.76 18.26
CA GLU A 44 14.30 -13.32 18.34
C GLU A 44 15.81 -13.07 18.43
N PRO A 45 16.38 -12.21 17.58
CA PRO A 45 17.77 -11.82 17.69
C PRO A 45 17.98 -11.06 19.02
N ASN A 46 18.95 -11.48 19.79
CA ASN A 46 19.32 -10.83 21.06
C ASN A 46 19.67 -9.36 20.82
N GLY A 47 18.86 -8.44 21.36
CA GLY A 47 19.13 -7.00 21.36
C GLY A 47 18.64 -6.21 20.15
N GLY A 48 17.82 -6.79 19.26
CA GLY A 48 17.28 -6.12 18.08
C GLY A 48 15.87 -5.57 18.24
N LEU A 49 15.51 -4.62 17.39
CA LEU A 49 14.12 -4.22 17.08
C LEU A 49 13.66 -5.01 15.86
N THR A 50 12.48 -5.59 15.94
CA THR A 50 11.87 -6.32 14.82
C THR A 50 10.60 -5.61 14.39
N LEU A 51 10.48 -5.34 13.10
CA LEU A 51 9.25 -4.88 12.47
C LEU A 51 8.53 -6.11 11.93
N GLN A 52 7.34 -6.38 12.46
CA GLN A 52 6.52 -7.50 12.01
C GLN A 52 5.11 -7.03 11.70
N GLY A 53 4.60 -7.44 10.54
CA GLY A 53 3.25 -7.11 10.10
C GLY A 53 2.15 -7.97 10.70
N ASN A 54 2.39 -9.21 11.16
CA ASN A 54 1.32 -10.20 11.34
C ASN A 54 1.50 -11.19 12.48
N THR A 55 2.09 -10.84 13.61
CA THR A 55 2.20 -11.78 14.72
C THR A 55 1.52 -11.30 16.00
N GLU A 56 0.65 -12.14 16.57
CA GLU A 56 0.24 -12.02 17.96
C GLU A 56 1.46 -12.24 18.86
N SER A 57 1.98 -11.18 19.42
CA SER A 57 3.07 -11.29 20.38
C SER A 57 2.75 -10.53 21.64
N GLU A 58 2.80 -11.20 22.77
CA GLU A 58 2.75 -10.60 24.10
C GLU A 58 3.90 -9.60 24.39
N LYS A 59 4.84 -9.48 23.44
CA LYS A 59 6.06 -8.67 23.52
C LYS A 59 6.05 -7.42 22.66
N ALA A 60 4.90 -7.05 22.06
CA ALA A 60 4.81 -5.84 21.26
C ALA A 60 5.26 -4.62 22.07
N VAL A 61 6.24 -3.90 21.56
CA VAL A 61 6.74 -2.66 22.18
C VAL A 61 5.84 -1.50 21.82
N GLU A 62 5.43 -1.43 20.56
CA GLU A 62 4.51 -0.43 20.05
C GLU A 62 3.75 -0.98 18.84
N SER A 63 2.49 -0.60 18.72
CA SER A 63 1.69 -0.85 17.52
C SER A 63 1.01 0.43 17.08
N ARG A 64 0.95 0.66 15.77
CA ARG A 64 0.22 1.79 15.21
C ARG A 64 -0.45 1.41 13.90
N LEU A 65 -1.61 2.00 13.65
CA LEU A 65 -2.25 1.92 12.36
C LEU A 65 -1.47 2.78 11.36
N GLU A 66 -1.10 2.21 10.21
CA GLU A 66 -0.41 2.94 9.17
C GLU A 66 -1.30 4.02 8.55
N GLU A 67 -0.71 5.16 8.22
CA GLU A 67 -1.41 6.27 7.53
C GLU A 67 -1.46 6.00 6.02
N GLY A 68 -2.16 4.93 5.66
CA GLY A 68 -2.27 4.46 4.29
C GLY A 68 -3.16 3.23 4.17
N CYS A 69 -3.08 2.55 3.05
CA CYS A 69 -3.88 1.34 2.81
C CYS A 69 -3.29 0.47 1.70
N TYR A 70 -3.73 -0.77 1.63
CA TYR A 70 -3.73 -1.57 0.41
C TYR A 70 -4.88 -1.09 -0.48
N TYR A 71 -4.64 -0.97 -1.77
CA TYR A 71 -5.64 -0.48 -2.71
C TYR A 71 -5.54 -1.17 -4.07
N LEU A 72 -6.66 -1.25 -4.76
CA LEU A 72 -6.70 -1.57 -6.18
C LEU A 72 -6.57 -0.32 -7.01
N LEU A 73 -5.86 -0.45 -8.12
CA LEU A 73 -5.74 0.56 -9.15
C LEU A 73 -6.24 -0.06 -10.47
N PHE A 74 -7.29 0.51 -11.05
CA PHE A 74 -7.79 0.09 -12.36
C PHE A 74 -7.01 0.79 -13.46
N ASP A 75 -6.50 0.00 -14.39
CA ASP A 75 -5.69 0.52 -15.50
C ASP A 75 -6.59 1.03 -16.64
N SER A 76 -6.71 2.33 -16.79
CA SER A 76 -7.53 2.92 -17.85
C SER A 76 -7.03 2.61 -19.28
N ARG A 77 -5.83 2.05 -19.41
CA ARG A 77 -5.29 1.59 -20.69
C ARG A 77 -5.83 0.21 -21.09
N SER A 78 -6.30 -0.58 -20.12
CA SER A 78 -6.98 -1.84 -20.39
C SER A 78 -8.46 -1.60 -20.70
N PRO A 79 -9.03 -2.32 -21.70
CA PRO A 79 -10.47 -2.27 -21.96
C PRO A 79 -11.34 -2.61 -20.76
N LEU A 80 -10.91 -3.56 -19.90
CA LEU A 80 -11.64 -3.93 -18.67
C LEU A 80 -11.44 -2.89 -17.58
N GLY A 81 -10.22 -2.41 -17.37
CA GLY A 81 -9.94 -1.36 -16.37
C GLY A 81 -10.60 -0.02 -16.73
N ALA A 82 -10.77 0.29 -18.02
CA ALA A 82 -11.51 1.46 -18.48
C ALA A 82 -13.04 1.31 -18.36
N ASN A 83 -13.56 0.08 -18.25
CA ASN A 83 -15.00 -0.17 -18.22
C ASN A 83 -15.59 0.10 -16.84
N ASP A 84 -16.49 1.07 -16.77
CA ASP A 84 -17.12 1.51 -15.53
C ASP A 84 -17.96 0.41 -14.85
N ALA A 85 -18.68 -0.42 -15.61
CA ALA A 85 -19.46 -1.53 -15.05
C ALA A 85 -18.54 -2.59 -14.44
N VAL A 86 -17.39 -2.87 -15.06
CA VAL A 86 -16.38 -3.79 -14.53
C VAL A 86 -15.76 -3.23 -13.25
N ARG A 87 -15.37 -1.95 -13.24
CA ARG A 87 -14.80 -1.32 -12.04
C ARG A 87 -15.79 -1.36 -10.87
N ARG A 88 -17.04 -1.00 -11.09
CA ARG A 88 -18.09 -1.04 -10.06
C ARG A 88 -18.29 -2.43 -9.50
N TRP A 89 -18.41 -3.43 -10.37
CA TRP A 89 -18.61 -4.81 -9.94
C TRP A 89 -17.41 -5.37 -9.18
N LEU A 90 -16.19 -5.17 -9.67
CA LEU A 90 -14.97 -5.61 -8.99
C LEU A 90 -14.78 -4.88 -7.66
N SER A 91 -15.05 -3.57 -7.59
CA SER A 91 -14.99 -2.79 -6.34
C SER A 91 -16.00 -3.30 -5.30
N TYR A 92 -17.18 -3.70 -5.73
CA TYR A 92 -18.19 -4.33 -4.85
C TYR A 92 -17.74 -5.71 -4.40
N LEU A 93 -17.27 -6.55 -5.32
CA LEU A 93 -16.81 -7.91 -5.02
C LEU A 93 -15.63 -7.91 -4.05
N PHE A 94 -14.67 -7.02 -4.23
CA PHE A 94 -13.47 -6.88 -3.42
C PHE A 94 -13.61 -5.87 -2.27
N GLN A 95 -14.83 -5.50 -1.91
CA GLN A 95 -15.04 -4.61 -0.77
C GLN A 95 -14.37 -5.15 0.51
N PRO A 96 -13.94 -4.26 1.42
CA PRO A 96 -13.18 -4.65 2.61
C PRO A 96 -13.81 -5.78 3.42
N ALA A 97 -15.13 -5.78 3.57
CA ALA A 97 -15.86 -6.82 4.33
C ALA A 97 -15.66 -8.23 3.73
N ASN A 98 -15.68 -8.35 2.41
CA ASN A 98 -15.47 -9.65 1.75
C ASN A 98 -14.03 -10.13 1.88
N LEU A 99 -13.05 -9.22 1.73
CA LEU A 99 -11.63 -9.55 1.88
C LEU A 99 -11.32 -10.00 3.30
N LEU A 100 -11.79 -9.26 4.32
CA LEU A 100 -11.57 -9.59 5.72
C LEU A 100 -12.27 -10.90 6.12
N TYR A 101 -13.45 -11.17 5.59
CA TYR A 101 -14.13 -12.43 5.85
C TYR A 101 -13.32 -13.65 5.37
N HIS A 102 -12.66 -13.54 4.22
CA HIS A 102 -11.86 -14.61 3.62
C HIS A 102 -10.37 -14.61 4.07
N ALA A 103 -9.91 -13.58 4.77
CA ALA A 103 -8.50 -13.45 5.17
C ALA A 103 -8.04 -14.46 6.23
N GLY A 104 -8.98 -15.15 6.92
CA GLY A 104 -8.65 -16.06 8.01
C GLY A 104 -8.23 -15.36 9.31
N GLU A 105 -8.12 -16.13 10.38
CA GLU A 105 -7.88 -15.63 11.73
C GLU A 105 -6.53 -14.91 11.87
N HIS A 106 -5.52 -15.34 11.14
CA HIS A 106 -4.17 -14.77 11.22
C HIS A 106 -4.12 -13.27 10.85
N TYR A 107 -4.99 -12.83 9.93
CA TYR A 107 -5.03 -11.43 9.47
C TYR A 107 -6.13 -10.59 10.13
N GLN A 108 -7.12 -11.21 10.77
CA GLN A 108 -8.28 -10.50 11.33
C GLN A 108 -7.93 -9.45 12.40
N GLY A 109 -6.85 -9.64 13.16
CA GLY A 109 -6.40 -8.69 14.17
C GLY A 109 -5.57 -7.52 13.63
N ASN A 110 -5.00 -7.65 12.44
CA ASN A 110 -4.03 -6.70 11.89
C ASN A 110 -4.56 -5.90 10.69
N TRP A 111 -5.66 -6.35 10.09
CA TRP A 111 -6.29 -5.71 8.95
C TRP A 111 -7.61 -5.06 9.33
N PHE A 112 -7.81 -3.84 8.87
CA PHE A 112 -9.02 -3.06 9.09
C PHE A 112 -9.62 -2.61 7.76
N PRO A 113 -10.95 -2.50 7.66
CA PRO A 113 -11.60 -2.09 6.44
C PRO A 113 -11.20 -0.68 6.04
N ALA A 114 -10.76 -0.48 4.81
CA ALA A 114 -10.42 0.82 4.25
C ALA A 114 -11.54 1.34 3.35
N TYR A 115 -12.18 2.43 3.75
CA TYR A 115 -13.17 3.15 2.97
C TYR A 115 -12.65 4.51 2.46
N GLY A 116 -11.37 4.76 2.63
CA GLY A 116 -10.61 5.91 2.19
C GLY A 116 -9.13 5.59 2.12
N LEU A 117 -8.32 6.47 1.56
CA LEU A 117 -6.87 6.30 1.48
C LEU A 117 -6.20 6.39 2.86
N LEU A 118 -6.86 7.02 3.83
CA LEU A 118 -6.39 7.17 5.21
C LEU A 118 -7.40 6.57 6.19
N PRO A 119 -6.96 6.06 7.35
CA PRO A 119 -7.83 5.38 8.32
C PRO A 119 -9.03 6.21 8.81
N ARG A 120 -8.89 7.53 8.83
CA ARG A 120 -9.93 8.45 9.30
C ARG A 120 -10.89 8.93 8.22
N TRP A 121 -10.68 8.51 6.98
CA TRP A 121 -11.47 8.97 5.84
C TRP A 121 -12.44 7.90 5.37
N HIS A 122 -13.72 8.26 5.27
CA HIS A 122 -14.79 7.40 4.78
C HIS A 122 -15.37 8.02 3.50
N HIS A 123 -14.80 7.70 2.36
CA HIS A 123 -15.17 8.29 1.07
C HIS A 123 -15.76 7.29 0.08
N ALA A 124 -15.57 6.00 0.31
CA ALA A 124 -16.03 4.98 -0.59
C ALA A 124 -17.29 4.30 -0.06
N SER A 125 -18.34 4.25 -0.88
CA SER A 125 -19.48 3.39 -0.70
C SER A 125 -19.64 2.51 -1.93
N ASN A 126 -19.57 1.20 -1.77
CA ASN A 126 -19.77 0.25 -2.85
C ASN A 126 -21.20 -0.26 -2.80
N HIS A 127 -21.96 -0.03 -3.86
CA HIS A 127 -23.31 -0.54 -3.98
C HIS A 127 -23.32 -1.87 -4.71
N ALA A 128 -24.24 -2.75 -4.30
CA ALA A 128 -24.43 -4.02 -4.98
C ALA A 128 -24.74 -3.79 -6.47
N CYS A 129 -24.03 -4.51 -7.32
CA CYS A 129 -24.24 -4.48 -8.76
C CYS A 129 -24.02 -5.87 -9.36
N GLU A 130 -24.64 -6.10 -10.52
CA GLU A 130 -24.53 -7.38 -11.20
C GLU A 130 -23.19 -7.52 -11.94
N LYS A 131 -22.77 -8.78 -12.08
CA LYS A 131 -21.60 -9.12 -12.90
C LYS A 131 -21.83 -8.68 -14.34
N PRO A 132 -20.90 -7.94 -14.97
CA PRO A 132 -20.97 -7.60 -16.39
C PRO A 132 -21.03 -8.86 -17.26
N ALA A 133 -21.89 -8.85 -18.27
CA ALA A 133 -21.99 -9.94 -19.21
C ALA A 133 -20.66 -10.13 -19.98
N GLY A 134 -20.27 -11.39 -20.23
CA GLY A 134 -19.08 -11.74 -20.98
C GLY A 134 -17.75 -11.52 -20.23
N LEU A 135 -17.79 -11.19 -18.94
CA LEU A 135 -16.57 -11.11 -18.13
C LEU A 135 -16.13 -12.52 -17.72
N GLU A 136 -15.06 -13.01 -18.33
CA GLU A 136 -14.53 -14.36 -18.13
C GLU A 136 -13.14 -14.36 -17.46
N THR A 137 -12.31 -13.37 -17.73
CA THR A 137 -10.94 -13.30 -17.23
C THR A 137 -10.59 -11.87 -16.84
N VAL A 138 -9.84 -11.70 -15.75
CA VAL A 138 -9.29 -10.43 -15.28
C VAL A 138 -7.82 -10.65 -14.96
N THR A 139 -6.95 -9.72 -15.32
CA THR A 139 -5.51 -9.73 -15.01
C THR A 139 -5.24 -8.85 -13.81
N LEU A 140 -4.62 -9.43 -12.77
CA LEU A 140 -4.12 -8.73 -11.59
C LEU A 140 -2.60 -8.70 -11.60
N THR A 141 -2.02 -7.51 -11.46
CA THR A 141 -0.56 -7.35 -11.38
C THR A 141 -0.15 -6.71 -10.07
N TYR A 142 0.96 -7.17 -9.48
CA TYR A 142 1.55 -6.59 -8.29
C TYR A 142 3.06 -6.82 -8.19
N TYR A 143 3.70 -6.11 -7.24
CA TYR A 143 5.11 -6.31 -6.91
C TYR A 143 5.31 -7.63 -6.16
N ARG A 144 6.22 -8.48 -6.68
CA ARG A 144 6.39 -9.88 -6.25
C ARG A 144 6.84 -10.08 -4.80
N ASP A 145 7.67 -9.18 -4.26
CA ASP A 145 8.27 -9.37 -2.94
C ASP A 145 7.38 -8.89 -1.79
N HIS A 146 6.16 -8.47 -2.10
CA HIS A 146 5.18 -8.07 -1.10
C HIS A 146 4.29 -9.26 -0.71
N VAL A 147 4.52 -9.82 0.48
CA VAL A 147 3.83 -11.06 0.93
C VAL A 147 2.32 -10.87 1.00
N GLU A 148 1.87 -9.73 1.53
CA GLU A 148 0.44 -9.42 1.67
C GLU A 148 -0.27 -9.30 0.32
N HIS A 149 0.41 -8.85 -0.73
CA HIS A 149 -0.17 -8.81 -2.08
C HIS A 149 -0.50 -10.22 -2.58
N ARG A 150 0.32 -11.21 -2.27
CA ARG A 150 0.06 -12.62 -2.60
C ARG A 150 -1.18 -13.15 -1.89
N VAL A 151 -1.31 -12.83 -0.60
CA VAL A 151 -2.46 -13.27 0.20
C VAL A 151 -3.74 -12.62 -0.31
N ILE A 152 -3.74 -11.30 -0.49
CA ILE A 152 -4.90 -10.56 -1.02
C ILE A 152 -5.26 -11.06 -2.43
N GLY A 153 -4.26 -11.24 -3.30
CA GLY A 153 -4.45 -11.78 -4.65
C GLY A 153 -5.05 -13.19 -4.65
N GLY A 154 -4.66 -14.03 -3.69
CA GLY A 154 -5.25 -15.34 -3.47
C GLY A 154 -6.74 -15.27 -3.12
N ILE A 155 -7.10 -14.41 -2.16
CA ILE A 155 -8.49 -14.17 -1.78
C ILE A 155 -9.31 -13.64 -2.97
N MET A 156 -8.77 -12.70 -3.72
CA MET A 156 -9.43 -12.15 -4.91
C MET A 156 -9.69 -13.22 -5.97
N ARG A 157 -8.73 -14.13 -6.17
CA ARG A 157 -8.88 -15.25 -7.09
C ARG A 157 -10.03 -16.16 -6.69
N ASP A 158 -10.14 -16.49 -5.40
CA ASP A 158 -11.19 -17.38 -4.90
C ASP A 158 -12.57 -16.70 -4.99
N LEU A 159 -12.65 -15.40 -4.68
CA LEU A 159 -13.89 -14.61 -4.87
C LEU A 159 -14.34 -14.58 -6.33
N LEU A 160 -13.43 -14.36 -7.28
CA LEU A 160 -13.73 -14.35 -8.71
C LEU A 160 -14.14 -15.74 -9.23
N ALA A 161 -13.49 -16.80 -8.76
CA ALA A 161 -13.79 -18.18 -9.12
C ALA A 161 -15.23 -18.56 -8.75
N ALA A 162 -15.75 -18.08 -7.60
CA ALA A 162 -17.16 -18.26 -7.22
C ALA A 162 -18.15 -17.64 -8.21
N HIS A 163 -17.71 -16.66 -9.01
CA HIS A 163 -18.48 -16.03 -10.08
C HIS A 163 -18.11 -16.50 -11.48
N GLN A 164 -17.36 -17.61 -11.60
CA GLN A 164 -16.88 -18.16 -12.88
C GLN A 164 -16.04 -17.17 -13.68
N VAL A 165 -15.21 -16.37 -12.99
CA VAL A 165 -14.22 -15.46 -13.59
C VAL A 165 -12.84 -15.93 -13.19
N LYS A 166 -11.96 -16.10 -14.18
CA LYS A 166 -10.55 -16.45 -13.95
C LYS A 166 -9.75 -15.21 -13.56
N LEU A 167 -8.98 -15.28 -12.50
CA LEU A 167 -7.96 -14.26 -12.20
C LEU A 167 -6.59 -14.75 -12.68
N GLU A 168 -5.98 -14.02 -13.61
CA GLU A 168 -4.60 -14.21 -14.04
C GLU A 168 -3.70 -13.26 -13.24
N ILE A 169 -2.80 -13.85 -12.44
CA ILE A 169 -1.91 -13.09 -11.57
C ILE A 169 -0.55 -12.96 -12.25
N GLN A 170 -0.05 -11.72 -12.34
CA GLN A 170 1.27 -11.38 -12.83
C GLN A 170 2.09 -10.71 -11.72
N GLU A 171 3.18 -11.35 -11.32
CA GLU A 171 4.14 -10.81 -10.35
C GLU A 171 5.28 -10.12 -11.09
N LEU A 172 5.59 -8.88 -10.73
CA LEU A 172 6.66 -8.10 -11.35
C LEU A 172 7.77 -7.75 -10.37
N GLU A 173 8.97 -7.55 -10.90
CA GLU A 173 10.06 -6.90 -10.20
C GLU A 173 9.73 -5.43 -9.92
N TYR A 174 10.37 -4.84 -8.91
CA TYR A 174 10.10 -3.48 -8.45
C TYR A 174 10.12 -2.45 -9.59
N ASP A 175 11.16 -2.43 -10.41
CA ASP A 175 11.32 -1.44 -11.48
C ASP A 175 10.23 -1.53 -12.55
N ALA A 176 9.84 -2.73 -12.95
CA ALA A 176 8.79 -2.96 -13.94
C ALA A 176 7.41 -2.56 -13.39
N TRP A 177 7.15 -2.92 -12.12
CA TRP A 177 5.94 -2.52 -11.41
C TRP A 177 5.86 -1.00 -11.24
N HIS A 178 6.92 -0.37 -10.71
CA HIS A 178 6.94 1.06 -10.42
C HIS A 178 6.77 1.93 -11.68
N ARG A 179 7.40 1.55 -12.79
CA ARG A 179 7.25 2.26 -14.07
C ARG A 179 5.88 2.06 -14.72
N GLY A 180 5.18 0.97 -14.40
CA GLY A 180 3.86 0.68 -14.92
C GLY A 180 3.81 0.59 -16.46
N GLU A 181 4.86 0.05 -17.09
CA GLU A 181 4.94 -0.06 -18.54
C GLU A 181 4.05 -1.18 -19.10
N VAL A 182 3.85 -2.23 -18.30
CA VAL A 182 2.91 -3.31 -18.61
C VAL A 182 1.48 -2.80 -18.47
N VAL A 183 0.57 -3.28 -19.30
CA VAL A 183 -0.86 -3.04 -19.17
C VAL A 183 -1.49 -4.22 -18.45
N SER A 184 -2.27 -3.93 -17.41
CA SER A 184 -3.03 -4.91 -16.64
C SER A 184 -4.46 -4.40 -16.45
N ASP A 185 -5.41 -5.26 -16.14
CA ASP A 185 -6.78 -4.78 -15.85
C ASP A 185 -6.84 -4.09 -14.51
N ILE A 186 -6.21 -4.71 -13.51
CA ILE A 186 -6.10 -4.17 -12.15
C ILE A 186 -4.69 -4.36 -11.60
N TRP A 187 -4.29 -3.43 -10.72
CA TRP A 187 -3.05 -3.48 -9.98
C TRP A 187 -3.34 -3.51 -8.49
N LEU A 188 -2.67 -4.36 -7.75
CA LEU A 188 -2.71 -4.35 -6.28
C LEU A 188 -1.47 -3.65 -5.75
N ASN A 189 -1.68 -2.62 -4.95
CA ASN A 189 -0.64 -1.76 -4.41
C ASN A 189 -0.88 -1.49 -2.93
N SER A 190 0.12 -0.92 -2.30
CA SER A 190 0.06 -0.37 -0.95
C SER A 190 0.69 1.01 -0.90
N VAL A 191 0.23 1.82 0.02
CA VAL A 191 0.80 3.13 0.31
C VAL A 191 0.80 3.40 1.80
N ASN A 192 1.84 4.06 2.28
CA ASN A 192 1.93 4.62 3.60
C ASN A 192 2.36 6.08 3.47
N PHE A 193 1.46 7.00 3.78
CA PHE A 193 1.72 8.43 3.66
C PHE A 193 2.49 8.94 4.87
N THR A 194 3.37 9.88 4.62
CA THR A 194 4.10 10.60 5.68
C THR A 194 3.35 11.86 6.11
N LEU A 195 3.62 12.34 7.31
CA LEU A 195 3.09 13.63 7.75
C LEU A 195 3.98 14.79 7.26
N PRO A 196 3.42 15.94 6.91
CA PRO A 196 1.99 16.26 6.91
C PRO A 196 1.26 15.72 5.67
N ILE A 197 0.04 15.23 5.88
CA ILE A 197 -0.80 14.59 4.84
C ILE A 197 -1.12 15.55 3.69
N GLU A 198 -1.30 16.83 3.97
CA GLU A 198 -1.56 17.89 2.98
C GLU A 198 -0.48 17.94 1.89
N PHE A 199 0.73 17.53 2.24
CA PHE A 199 1.85 17.46 1.31
C PHE A 199 2.01 16.07 0.71
N SER A 200 2.10 15.04 1.55
CA SER A 200 2.55 13.70 1.14
C SER A 200 1.54 12.96 0.26
N LEU A 201 0.23 13.16 0.48
CA LEU A 201 -0.80 12.44 -0.25
C LEU A 201 -0.73 12.71 -1.77
N PHE A 202 -0.73 14.00 -2.15
CA PHE A 202 -0.67 14.36 -3.57
C PHE A 202 0.70 14.04 -4.15
N ALA A 203 1.79 14.39 -3.44
CA ALA A 203 3.15 14.17 -3.92
C ALA A 203 3.39 12.70 -4.25
N TYR A 204 3.03 11.78 -3.35
CA TYR A 204 3.18 10.35 -3.59
C TYR A 204 2.42 9.88 -4.84
N LEU A 205 1.12 10.19 -4.92
CA LEU A 205 0.30 9.73 -6.05
C LEU A 205 0.73 10.37 -7.38
N TYR A 206 1.23 11.61 -7.32
CA TYR A 206 1.75 12.31 -8.49
C TYR A 206 3.13 11.79 -8.96
N GLU A 207 3.98 11.33 -8.02
CA GLU A 207 5.34 10.89 -8.35
C GLU A 207 5.43 9.45 -8.85
N VAL A 208 4.39 8.62 -8.63
CA VAL A 208 4.39 7.22 -9.06
C VAL A 208 3.92 7.10 -10.51
N PRO A 209 4.81 6.74 -11.47
CA PRO A 209 4.46 6.68 -12.90
C PRO A 209 3.31 5.73 -13.20
N LEU A 210 3.23 4.58 -12.51
CA LEU A 210 2.13 3.63 -12.64
C LEU A 210 0.78 4.32 -12.38
N ILE A 211 0.66 5.08 -11.29
CA ILE A 211 -0.60 5.74 -10.90
C ILE A 211 -1.00 6.78 -11.95
N GLN A 212 -0.04 7.58 -12.41
CA GLN A 212 -0.30 8.58 -13.45
C GLN A 212 -0.81 7.96 -14.76
N ARG A 213 -0.28 6.79 -15.13
CA ARG A 213 -0.69 6.06 -16.35
C ARG A 213 -2.08 5.45 -16.23
N CYS A 214 -2.45 4.98 -15.05
CA CYS A 214 -3.70 4.26 -14.82
C CYS A 214 -4.90 5.19 -14.62
N ILE A 215 -4.71 6.34 -13.98
CA ILE A 215 -5.80 7.24 -13.62
C ILE A 215 -5.89 8.40 -14.63
N PRO A 216 -6.99 8.50 -15.39
CA PRO A 216 -7.14 9.47 -16.46
C PRO A 216 -7.65 10.83 -15.93
N ILE A 217 -6.83 11.53 -15.13
CA ILE A 217 -7.11 12.88 -14.64
C ILE A 217 -6.06 13.88 -15.16
N ASP A 218 -6.36 15.16 -15.07
CA ASP A 218 -5.40 16.21 -15.39
C ASP A 218 -4.45 16.44 -14.21
N TRP A 219 -3.41 15.60 -14.15
CA TRP A 219 -2.38 15.66 -13.12
C TRP A 219 -1.65 16.99 -13.06
N GLN A 220 -1.46 17.65 -14.20
CA GLN A 220 -0.76 18.95 -14.26
C GLN A 220 -1.60 20.06 -13.67
N ALA A 221 -2.90 20.11 -13.99
CA ALA A 221 -3.81 21.08 -13.39
C ALA A 221 -3.90 20.90 -11.87
N ASP A 222 -3.96 19.64 -11.39
CA ASP A 222 -3.97 19.37 -9.96
C ASP A 222 -2.62 19.73 -9.29
N ALA A 223 -1.49 19.51 -9.96
CA ALA A 223 -0.18 19.93 -9.47
C ALA A 223 -0.04 21.47 -9.38
N CYS A 224 -0.59 22.20 -10.33
CA CYS A 224 -0.62 23.67 -10.26
C CYS A 224 -1.41 24.16 -9.04
N ARG A 225 -2.60 23.62 -8.79
CA ARG A 225 -3.42 23.96 -7.62
C ARG A 225 -2.72 23.59 -6.31
N TRP A 226 -2.09 22.43 -6.26
CA TRP A 226 -1.34 21.98 -5.09
C TRP A 226 -0.18 22.95 -4.76
N ARG A 227 0.62 23.34 -5.76
CA ARG A 227 1.70 24.32 -5.60
C ARG A 227 1.21 25.72 -5.19
N ALA A 228 0.02 26.10 -5.63
CA ALA A 228 -0.60 27.38 -5.26
C ALA A 228 -1.20 27.37 -3.83
N GLY A 229 -1.21 26.23 -3.13
CA GLY A 229 -1.87 26.10 -1.83
C GLY A 229 -3.40 26.05 -1.92
N GLU A 230 -3.96 25.89 -3.11
CA GLU A 230 -5.40 25.79 -3.39
C GLU A 230 -5.86 24.32 -3.42
N PHE A 231 -5.30 23.49 -2.55
CA PHE A 231 -5.49 22.06 -2.57
C PHE A 231 -5.99 21.55 -1.22
N ASN A 232 -7.18 20.95 -1.22
CA ASN A 232 -7.70 20.25 -0.05
C ASN A 232 -7.55 18.73 -0.26
N PRO A 233 -6.69 18.02 0.50
CA PRO A 233 -6.39 16.61 0.31
C PRO A 233 -7.62 15.72 0.44
N ALA A 234 -8.51 15.99 1.41
CA ALA A 234 -9.70 15.18 1.64
C ALA A 234 -10.69 15.30 0.48
N THR A 235 -10.98 16.51 0.02
CA THR A 235 -11.87 16.74 -1.13
C THR A 235 -11.29 16.17 -2.42
N TRP A 236 -9.98 16.31 -2.63
CA TRP A 236 -9.31 15.75 -3.80
C TRP A 236 -9.34 14.21 -3.77
N SER A 237 -9.04 13.60 -2.63
CA SER A 237 -9.13 12.15 -2.45
C SER A 237 -10.55 11.63 -2.72
N GLN A 238 -11.58 12.30 -2.20
CA GLN A 238 -12.96 11.93 -2.44
C GLN A 238 -13.30 11.95 -3.94
N ARG A 239 -12.87 12.98 -4.67
CA ARG A 239 -13.05 13.08 -6.12
C ARG A 239 -12.32 11.96 -6.86
N LEU A 240 -11.10 11.63 -6.43
CA LEU A 240 -10.30 10.55 -7.01
C LEU A 240 -10.97 9.18 -6.85
N LEU A 241 -11.51 8.92 -5.65
CA LEU A 241 -12.20 7.66 -5.34
C LEU A 241 -13.58 7.55 -6.02
N ALA A 242 -14.25 8.67 -6.28
CA ALA A 242 -15.57 8.69 -6.95
C ALA A 242 -15.54 8.08 -8.36
N GLY A 243 -14.39 8.19 -9.06
CA GLY A 243 -14.18 7.56 -10.36
C GLY A 243 -13.90 6.07 -10.31
N GLN A 244 -13.73 5.51 -9.12
CA GLN A 244 -13.38 4.09 -8.89
C GLN A 244 -12.18 3.59 -9.70
N HIS A 245 -11.24 4.48 -10.05
CA HIS A 245 -9.96 4.08 -10.64
C HIS A 245 -8.97 3.62 -9.56
N ILE A 246 -9.13 4.11 -8.33
CA ILE A 246 -8.43 3.67 -7.14
C ILE A 246 -9.45 3.28 -6.08
N VAL A 247 -9.29 2.11 -5.48
CA VAL A 247 -10.24 1.54 -4.51
C VAL A 247 -9.48 1.08 -3.28
N PRO A 248 -9.63 1.77 -2.13
CA PRO A 248 -9.06 1.32 -0.87
C PRO A 248 -9.63 -0.03 -0.45
N LEU A 249 -8.80 -0.89 0.11
CA LEU A 249 -9.18 -2.24 0.52
C LEU A 249 -9.03 -2.44 2.04
N ILE A 250 -7.83 -2.24 2.54
CA ILE A 250 -7.45 -2.64 3.90
C ILE A 250 -6.45 -1.63 4.46
N HIS A 251 -6.66 -1.18 5.69
CA HIS A 251 -5.64 -0.56 6.53
C HIS A 251 -4.90 -1.63 7.32
N HIS A 252 -3.66 -1.38 7.63
CA HIS A 252 -2.78 -2.34 8.28
C HIS A 252 -2.18 -1.79 9.58
N TRP A 253 -2.14 -2.63 10.62
CA TRP A 253 -1.38 -2.35 11.83
C TRP A 253 0.08 -2.76 11.65
N LEU A 254 0.97 -1.80 11.88
CA LEU A 254 2.39 -2.05 12.01
C LEU A 254 2.72 -2.31 13.47
N MET A 255 3.35 -3.44 13.74
CA MET A 255 3.84 -3.77 15.08
C MET A 255 5.36 -3.71 15.12
N ILE A 256 5.90 -3.03 16.12
CA ILE A 256 7.33 -3.01 16.40
C ILE A 256 7.53 -3.83 17.67
N GLN A 257 8.29 -4.90 17.56
CA GLN A 257 8.64 -5.75 18.70
C GLN A 257 10.09 -5.53 19.09
N GLY A 258 10.36 -5.54 20.37
CA GLY A 258 11.71 -5.42 20.89
C GLY A 258 11.82 -5.89 22.33
N GLN A 259 13.03 -5.90 22.87
CA GLN A 259 13.23 -6.25 24.28
C GLN A 259 12.64 -5.15 25.20
N ARG A 260 12.11 -5.56 26.37
CA ARG A 260 11.52 -4.63 27.35
C ARG A 260 12.46 -3.53 27.84
N SER A 261 13.78 -3.71 27.67
CA SER A 261 14.80 -2.71 28.01
C SER A 261 14.89 -1.57 27.00
N MET A 262 14.33 -1.71 25.80
CA MET A 262 14.32 -0.65 24.80
C MET A 262 13.33 0.45 25.15
N ARG A 263 13.80 1.69 25.16
CA ARG A 263 13.02 2.89 25.43
C ARG A 263 13.18 3.89 24.29
N GLY A 264 12.16 4.71 24.02
CA GLY A 264 12.24 5.79 23.04
C GLY A 264 11.91 5.40 21.61
N VAL A 265 11.39 4.22 21.37
CA VAL A 265 10.79 3.85 20.09
C VAL A 265 9.42 4.51 20.02
N ARG A 266 9.26 5.51 19.15
CA ARG A 266 8.00 6.22 18.88
C ARG A 266 7.70 6.27 17.40
#